data_fbc60e5ab0688ed5b0cde968bece57e7
#
_entry.id   fbc60e5ab0688ed5b0cde968bece57e7
#
_cell.length_a   1.000
_cell.length_b   1.000
_cell.length_c   1.000
_cell.angle_alpha   90.00
_cell.angle_beta   90.00
_cell.angle_gamma   90.00
#
_symmetry.space_group_name_H-M   'P 1'
#
loop_
_entity.id
_entity.type
_entity.pdbx_description
1 polymer ?
#
loop_
_entity_poly.entity_id
_entity_poly.type
_entity_poly.pdbx_seq_one_letter_code
_entity_poly.pdbx_strand_id
1 'polypeptide(L)'
;SLVVLALALALGTGSAAQAQVQDYVMCPGDVLQVVVYGHEDLSTLAGNTQNSPYVVRPDGKVSFPLIGDVDVTGKTVTQFREELVSRFGYYLVKPQISVNVVKLGTTRVYVLGEVKRPGLFELEKSHRVLDALAKAEGFTEKSAKRNIFLVRAGSTEVQQLNINNYLRKADQSANLELHEGDCLYLTSNHKVIFSKDIMPFLTGAYYINEIKNDD
;
A
#
# COMPACT_ATOMS: atom_id res chain seq x y z
N SER A 1 -57.97 34.33 -26.69
CA SER A 1 -56.65 34.39 -26.07
C SER A 1 -56.28 32.98 -25.54
N LEU A 2 -55.51 32.23 -26.31
CA LEU A 2 -54.99 30.96 -25.93
C LEU A 2 -53.66 31.14 -25.14
N VAL A 3 -53.66 30.73 -23.89
CA VAL A 3 -52.42 30.66 -23.07
C VAL A 3 -51.88 29.24 -23.23
N VAL A 4 -50.76 29.09 -23.95
CA VAL A 4 -50.03 27.85 -24.07
C VAL A 4 -49.08 27.77 -22.89
N LEU A 5 -49.33 26.86 -21.97
CA LEU A 5 -48.45 26.54 -20.83
C LEU A 5 -47.39 25.54 -21.32
N ALA A 6 -46.15 26.01 -21.55
CA ALA A 6 -45.03 25.16 -21.88
C ALA A 6 -44.42 24.58 -20.59
N LEU A 7 -44.65 23.29 -20.35
CA LEU A 7 -44.06 22.53 -19.25
C LEU A 7 -42.62 22.10 -19.69
N ALA A 8 -41.59 22.79 -19.22
CA ALA A 8 -40.22 22.40 -19.45
C ALA A 8 -39.84 21.23 -18.54
N LEU A 9 -39.72 20.04 -19.11
CA LEU A 9 -39.19 18.85 -18.45
C LEU A 9 -37.66 19.04 -18.31
N ALA A 10 -37.19 19.37 -17.12
CA ALA A 10 -35.78 19.36 -16.78
C ALA A 10 -35.36 17.89 -16.59
N LEU A 11 -34.78 17.31 -17.65
CA LEU A 11 -34.04 16.05 -17.56
C LEU A 11 -32.74 16.31 -16.78
N GLY A 12 -32.78 15.99 -15.49
CA GLY A 12 -31.58 15.95 -14.65
C GLY A 12 -30.63 14.86 -15.18
N THR A 13 -29.56 15.26 -15.85
CA THR A 13 -28.45 14.35 -16.15
C THR A 13 -27.75 14.02 -14.85
N GLY A 14 -28.18 12.94 -14.20
CA GLY A 14 -27.45 12.33 -13.12
C GLY A 14 -26.08 11.88 -13.64
N SER A 15 -25.05 12.65 -13.36
CA SER A 15 -23.68 12.20 -13.54
C SER A 15 -23.45 11.00 -12.62
N ALA A 16 -23.51 9.80 -13.18
CA ALA A 16 -23.08 8.61 -12.48
C ALA A 16 -21.59 8.81 -12.16
N ALA A 17 -21.28 9.02 -10.88
CA ALA A 17 -19.91 8.99 -10.41
C ALA A 17 -19.36 7.59 -10.73
N GLN A 18 -18.62 7.46 -11.81
CA GLN A 18 -17.84 6.27 -12.09
C GLN A 18 -16.85 6.12 -10.95
N ALA A 19 -17.00 5.05 -10.17
CA ALA A 19 -15.98 4.65 -9.21
C ALA A 19 -14.68 4.48 -10.01
N GLN A 20 -13.72 5.37 -9.82
CA GLN A 20 -12.39 5.20 -10.39
C GLN A 20 -11.80 3.95 -9.76
N VAL A 21 -11.65 2.90 -10.55
CA VAL A 21 -10.84 1.76 -10.16
C VAL A 21 -9.43 2.30 -9.98
N GLN A 22 -8.98 2.36 -8.74
CA GLN A 22 -7.63 2.83 -8.45
C GLN A 22 -6.66 1.77 -8.98
N ASP A 23 -5.81 2.15 -9.93
CA ASP A 23 -4.80 1.26 -10.50
C ASP A 23 -3.88 0.76 -9.37
N TYR A 24 -3.54 -0.52 -9.45
CA TYR A 24 -2.58 -1.11 -8.52
C TYR A 24 -1.21 -0.47 -8.71
N VAL A 25 -0.66 0.03 -7.62
CA VAL A 25 0.70 0.58 -7.54
C VAL A 25 1.61 -0.49 -6.97
N MET A 26 2.66 -0.84 -7.71
CA MET A 26 3.59 -1.91 -7.33
C MET A 26 4.45 -1.51 -6.14
N CYS A 27 4.77 -2.51 -5.31
CA CYS A 27 5.53 -2.34 -4.07
C CYS A 27 6.63 -3.42 -3.92
N PRO A 28 7.57 -3.23 -2.98
CA PRO A 28 8.58 -4.23 -2.66
C PRO A 28 7.95 -5.59 -2.31
N GLY A 29 8.56 -6.67 -2.78
CA GLY A 29 8.06 -8.02 -2.59
C GLY A 29 7.12 -8.52 -3.68
N ASP A 30 6.61 -7.64 -4.56
CA ASP A 30 5.86 -8.06 -5.73
C ASP A 30 6.70 -8.95 -6.63
N VAL A 31 6.06 -9.96 -7.19
CA VAL A 31 6.67 -10.88 -8.15
C VAL A 31 6.12 -10.59 -9.53
N LEU A 32 6.99 -10.20 -10.44
CA LEU A 32 6.66 -9.77 -11.78
C LEU A 32 7.04 -10.82 -12.82
N GLN A 33 6.13 -11.10 -13.71
CA GLN A 33 6.41 -11.78 -14.96
C GLN A 33 6.58 -10.72 -16.05
N VAL A 34 7.75 -10.71 -16.69
CA VAL A 34 8.05 -9.79 -17.79
C VAL A 34 8.37 -10.63 -19.03
N VAL A 35 7.69 -10.37 -20.12
CA VAL A 35 7.91 -11.03 -21.39
C VAL A 35 8.34 -10.00 -22.42
N VAL A 36 9.54 -10.15 -22.96
CA VAL A 36 10.05 -9.37 -24.07
C VAL A 36 9.88 -10.22 -25.31
N TYR A 37 8.93 -9.88 -26.16
CA TYR A 37 8.56 -10.69 -27.31
C TYR A 37 9.75 -10.85 -28.29
N GLY A 38 10.04 -12.10 -28.68
CA GLY A 38 11.18 -12.43 -29.53
C GLY A 38 12.54 -12.51 -28.80
N HIS A 39 12.57 -12.31 -27.48
CA HIS A 39 13.77 -12.35 -26.64
C HIS A 39 13.52 -13.21 -25.40
N GLU A 40 13.68 -14.53 -25.52
CA GLU A 40 13.46 -15.47 -24.42
C GLU A 40 14.48 -15.32 -23.29
N ASP A 41 15.70 -14.91 -23.63
CA ASP A 41 16.81 -14.61 -22.72
C ASP A 41 16.54 -13.42 -21.80
N LEU A 42 15.64 -12.51 -22.21
CA LEU A 42 15.21 -11.34 -21.45
C LEU A 42 13.83 -11.53 -20.80
N SER A 43 13.20 -12.68 -21.00
CA SER A 43 11.82 -12.94 -20.59
C SER A 43 11.77 -13.92 -19.42
N THR A 44 10.80 -13.72 -18.52
CA THR A 44 10.44 -14.72 -17.52
C THR A 44 9.38 -15.64 -18.09
N LEU A 45 9.75 -16.83 -18.48
CA LEU A 45 8.81 -17.83 -19.01
C LEU A 45 8.37 -18.79 -17.90
N ALA A 46 7.08 -19.10 -17.85
CA ALA A 46 6.56 -20.13 -16.97
C ALA A 46 7.18 -21.49 -17.30
N GLY A 47 7.86 -22.11 -16.32
CA GLY A 47 8.50 -23.41 -16.47
C GLY A 47 9.97 -23.38 -16.89
N ASN A 48 10.56 -22.23 -17.14
CA ASN A 48 12.00 -22.12 -17.36
C ASN A 48 12.72 -21.84 -16.03
N THR A 49 13.49 -22.78 -15.53
CA THR A 49 14.25 -22.66 -14.26
C THR A 49 15.40 -21.67 -14.35
N GLN A 50 15.80 -21.26 -15.55
CA GLN A 50 16.89 -20.29 -15.76
C GLN A 50 16.38 -18.84 -15.73
N ASN A 51 15.10 -18.61 -16.02
CA ASN A 51 14.50 -17.28 -16.01
C ASN A 51 13.45 -17.19 -14.90
N SER A 52 13.92 -17.06 -13.67
CA SER A 52 13.06 -16.83 -12.50
C SER A 52 12.25 -15.54 -12.66
N PRO A 53 11.02 -15.49 -12.11
CA PRO A 53 10.27 -14.25 -12.10
C PRO A 53 11.03 -13.15 -11.37
N TYR A 54 10.87 -11.92 -11.82
CA TYR A 54 11.50 -10.76 -11.20
C TYR A 54 10.80 -10.43 -9.89
N VAL A 55 11.56 -10.34 -8.81
CA VAL A 55 11.06 -9.91 -7.50
C VAL A 55 11.45 -8.46 -7.28
N VAL A 56 10.49 -7.62 -6.93
CA VAL A 56 10.77 -6.23 -6.54
C VAL A 56 11.54 -6.25 -5.22
N ARG A 57 12.77 -5.77 -5.26
CA ARG A 57 13.68 -5.75 -4.11
C ARG A 57 13.19 -4.78 -3.03
N PRO A 58 13.69 -4.89 -1.77
CA PRO A 58 13.38 -3.95 -0.70
C PRO A 58 13.70 -2.49 -1.01
N ASP A 59 14.68 -2.24 -1.92
CA ASP A 59 15.02 -0.90 -2.41
C ASP A 59 14.06 -0.38 -3.49
N GLY A 60 13.01 -1.15 -3.80
CA GLY A 60 11.98 -0.79 -4.78
C GLY A 60 12.37 -0.98 -6.24
N LYS A 61 13.45 -1.69 -6.52
CA LYS A 61 13.99 -1.88 -7.88
C LYS A 61 13.92 -3.33 -8.34
N VAL A 62 14.00 -3.48 -9.66
CA VAL A 62 14.23 -4.77 -10.33
C VAL A 62 15.42 -4.62 -11.27
N SER A 63 16.32 -5.62 -11.26
CA SER A 63 17.49 -5.64 -12.14
C SER A 63 17.19 -6.45 -13.40
N PHE A 64 17.44 -5.85 -14.55
CA PHE A 64 17.28 -6.49 -15.85
C PHE A 64 18.60 -6.61 -16.57
N PRO A 65 18.78 -7.66 -17.37
CA PRO A 65 19.85 -7.70 -18.36
C PRO A 65 19.79 -6.48 -19.28
N LEU A 66 20.91 -6.00 -19.74
CA LEU A 66 21.12 -4.85 -20.66
C LEU A 66 20.79 -3.48 -20.06
N ILE A 67 19.69 -3.31 -19.33
CA ILE A 67 19.22 -2.00 -18.85
C ILE A 67 19.47 -1.74 -17.38
N GLY A 68 19.98 -2.75 -16.65
CA GLY A 68 20.34 -2.61 -15.23
C GLY A 68 19.13 -2.45 -14.31
N ASP A 69 19.32 -1.68 -13.24
CA ASP A 69 18.31 -1.45 -12.21
C ASP A 69 17.24 -0.46 -12.68
N VAL A 70 15.97 -0.84 -12.52
CA VAL A 70 14.80 -0.03 -12.86
C VAL A 70 13.91 0.12 -11.63
N ASP A 71 13.52 1.35 -11.32
CA ASP A 71 12.60 1.65 -10.23
C ASP A 71 11.18 1.16 -10.57
N VAL A 72 10.59 0.41 -9.63
CA VAL A 72 9.25 -0.19 -9.76
C VAL A 72 8.26 0.44 -8.78
N THR A 73 8.71 0.64 -7.53
CA THR A 73 7.85 1.14 -6.45
C THR A 73 7.23 2.48 -6.79
N GLY A 74 5.93 2.61 -6.51
CA GLY A 74 5.17 3.82 -6.78
C GLY A 74 4.66 3.95 -8.23
N LYS A 75 4.92 2.95 -9.08
CA LYS A 75 4.44 2.92 -10.47
C LYS A 75 3.31 1.92 -10.66
N THR A 76 2.38 2.23 -11.54
CA THR A 76 1.43 1.24 -12.04
C THR A 76 2.13 0.29 -13.02
N VAL A 77 1.51 -0.87 -13.27
CA VAL A 77 2.02 -1.85 -14.24
C VAL A 77 2.18 -1.20 -15.64
N THR A 78 1.26 -0.32 -16.01
CA THR A 78 1.31 0.38 -17.30
C THR A 78 2.50 1.33 -17.39
N GLN A 79 2.70 2.18 -16.36
CA GLN A 79 3.82 3.11 -16.31
C GLN A 79 5.18 2.39 -16.35
N PHE A 80 5.28 1.29 -15.60
CA PHE A 80 6.50 0.50 -15.57
C PHE A 80 6.78 -0.18 -16.93
N ARG A 81 5.75 -0.73 -17.57
CA ARG A 81 5.88 -1.31 -18.92
C ARG A 81 6.36 -0.26 -19.94
N GLU A 82 5.82 0.96 -19.90
CA GLU A 82 6.24 2.05 -20.79
C GLU A 82 7.70 2.45 -20.58
N GLU A 83 8.15 2.48 -19.34
CA GLU A 83 9.56 2.72 -19.01
C GLU A 83 10.47 1.60 -19.53
N LEU A 84 10.06 0.33 -19.36
CA LEU A 84 10.81 -0.79 -19.93
C LEU A 84 10.92 -0.71 -21.45
N VAL A 85 9.81 -0.40 -22.15
CA VAL A 85 9.81 -0.20 -23.60
C VAL A 85 10.78 0.91 -24.01
N SER A 86 10.80 2.02 -23.28
CA SER A 86 11.72 3.12 -23.53
C SER A 86 13.19 2.71 -23.34
N ARG A 87 13.51 2.06 -22.20
CA ARG A 87 14.90 1.66 -21.88
C ARG A 87 15.41 0.55 -22.81
N PHE A 88 14.63 -0.48 -23.06
CA PHE A 88 15.00 -1.53 -24.00
C PHE A 88 15.08 -1.04 -25.46
N GLY A 89 14.37 0.03 -25.80
CA GLY A 89 14.41 0.67 -27.11
C GLY A 89 15.80 1.19 -27.53
N TYR A 90 16.74 1.36 -26.58
CA TYR A 90 18.16 1.66 -26.90
C TYR A 90 18.92 0.45 -27.44
N TYR A 91 18.47 -0.75 -27.14
CA TYR A 91 19.14 -2.01 -27.50
C TYR A 91 18.35 -2.83 -28.52
N LEU A 92 17.04 -2.71 -28.50
CA LEU A 92 16.11 -3.51 -29.31
C LEU A 92 15.29 -2.61 -30.24
N VAL A 93 14.97 -3.11 -31.43
CA VAL A 93 14.13 -2.39 -32.38
C VAL A 93 12.65 -2.64 -32.07
N LYS A 94 11.93 -1.59 -31.68
CA LYS A 94 10.48 -1.64 -31.36
C LYS A 94 10.10 -2.79 -30.40
N PRO A 95 10.69 -2.87 -29.19
CA PRO A 95 10.42 -3.96 -28.27
C PRO A 95 8.94 -4.01 -27.89
N GLN A 96 8.35 -5.21 -27.93
CA GLN A 96 7.02 -5.47 -27.41
C GLN A 96 7.16 -6.14 -26.06
N ILE A 97 6.67 -5.49 -24.99
CA ILE A 97 6.87 -5.94 -23.62
C ILE A 97 5.53 -6.09 -22.93
N SER A 98 5.33 -7.23 -22.26
CA SER A 98 4.22 -7.51 -21.36
C SER A 98 4.73 -7.61 -19.95
N VAL A 99 4.02 -7.00 -19.00
CA VAL A 99 4.30 -7.05 -17.55
C VAL A 99 3.05 -7.50 -16.82
N ASN A 100 3.16 -8.53 -16.00
CA ASN A 100 2.09 -9.02 -15.14
C ASN A 100 2.61 -9.16 -13.71
N VAL A 101 1.81 -8.77 -12.72
CA VAL A 101 2.07 -9.09 -11.32
C VAL A 101 1.48 -10.48 -11.06
N VAL A 102 2.35 -11.47 -10.84
CA VAL A 102 1.94 -12.87 -10.62
C VAL A 102 1.75 -13.21 -9.15
N LYS A 103 2.41 -12.44 -8.27
CA LYS A 103 2.22 -12.52 -6.82
C LYS A 103 2.38 -11.13 -6.23
N LEU A 104 1.44 -10.76 -5.38
CA LEU A 104 1.51 -9.51 -4.63
C LEU A 104 2.50 -9.65 -3.47
N GLY A 105 3.29 -8.62 -3.24
CA GLY A 105 4.12 -8.49 -2.07
C GLY A 105 3.27 -8.36 -0.81
N THR A 106 3.87 -8.64 0.33
CA THR A 106 3.28 -8.41 1.65
C THR A 106 4.07 -7.36 2.40
N THR A 107 3.37 -6.51 3.12
CA THR A 107 3.96 -5.51 4.02
C THR A 107 3.58 -5.89 5.45
N ARG A 108 4.58 -6.05 6.30
CA ARG A 108 4.36 -6.35 7.73
C ARG A 108 4.24 -5.05 8.50
N VAL A 109 3.17 -4.94 9.27
CA VAL A 109 2.89 -3.77 10.10
C VAL A 109 2.47 -4.20 11.50
N TYR A 110 2.83 -3.40 12.47
CA TYR A 110 2.40 -3.60 13.85
C TYR A 110 1.15 -2.78 14.12
N VAL A 111 0.13 -3.41 14.70
CA VAL A 111 -1.09 -2.72 15.17
C VAL A 111 -1.24 -3.02 16.65
N LEU A 112 -1.11 -2.00 17.47
CA LEU A 112 -0.97 -2.14 18.92
C LEU A 112 -1.92 -1.21 19.68
N GLY A 113 -2.06 -1.44 20.97
CA GLY A 113 -2.92 -0.64 21.84
C GLY A 113 -4.38 -1.08 21.80
N GLU A 114 -5.30 -0.14 21.77
CA GLU A 114 -6.75 -0.37 21.89
C GLU A 114 -7.39 -0.86 20.60
N VAL A 115 -6.95 -2.01 20.12
CA VAL A 115 -7.56 -2.79 19.03
C VAL A 115 -8.04 -4.12 19.56
N LYS A 116 -8.99 -4.76 18.89
CA LYS A 116 -9.51 -6.06 19.33
C LYS A 116 -8.45 -7.14 19.31
N ARG A 117 -7.55 -7.07 18.33
CA ARG A 117 -6.48 -8.04 18.16
C ARG A 117 -5.17 -7.29 17.88
N PRO A 118 -4.39 -6.95 18.94
CA PRO A 118 -3.07 -6.37 18.74
C PRO A 118 -2.07 -7.42 18.23
N GLY A 119 -1.09 -6.98 17.43
CA GLY A 119 -0.05 -7.87 16.93
C GLY A 119 0.61 -7.40 15.65
N LEU A 120 1.42 -8.28 15.07
CA LEU A 120 2.03 -8.14 13.76
C LEU A 120 1.07 -8.68 12.69
N PHE A 121 0.85 -7.91 11.64
CA PHE A 121 -0.02 -8.27 10.51
C PHE A 121 0.70 -8.16 9.19
N GLU A 122 0.48 -9.12 8.33
CA GLU A 122 0.88 -9.06 6.94
C GLU A 122 -0.28 -8.51 6.11
N LEU A 123 -0.02 -7.39 5.43
CA LEU A 123 -0.97 -6.76 4.53
C LEU A 123 -0.63 -7.15 3.09
N GLU A 124 -1.63 -7.59 2.36
CA GLU A 124 -1.58 -7.84 0.92
C GLU A 124 -2.40 -6.75 0.20
N LYS A 125 -2.10 -6.45 -1.03
CA LYS A 125 -2.82 -5.49 -1.90
C LYS A 125 -2.68 -4.02 -1.49
N SER A 126 -3.62 -3.45 -0.73
CA SER A 126 -3.66 -2.00 -0.54
C SER A 126 -2.99 -1.57 0.74
N HIS A 127 -2.06 -1.99 1.30
CA HIS A 127 -1.22 -1.63 2.45
C HIS A 127 -1.58 -0.28 3.13
N ARG A 128 -2.84 -0.08 3.52
CA ARG A 128 -3.30 1.18 4.12
C ARG A 128 -3.72 1.01 5.57
N VAL A 129 -3.82 2.14 6.27
CA VAL A 129 -4.22 2.18 7.68
C VAL A 129 -5.52 1.41 7.96
N LEU A 130 -6.53 1.55 7.10
CA LEU A 130 -7.80 0.83 7.28
C LEU A 130 -7.67 -0.67 7.08
N ASP A 131 -6.79 -1.13 6.20
CA ASP A 131 -6.55 -2.56 5.97
C ASP A 131 -5.91 -3.19 7.21
N ALA A 132 -4.93 -2.50 7.81
CA ALA A 132 -4.31 -2.92 9.05
C ALA A 132 -5.32 -2.98 10.21
N LEU A 133 -6.17 -1.95 10.33
CA LEU A 133 -7.21 -1.92 11.35
C LEU A 133 -8.27 -3.02 11.12
N ALA A 134 -8.62 -3.31 9.87
CA ALA A 134 -9.53 -4.41 9.55
C ALA A 134 -8.93 -5.77 9.92
N LYS A 135 -7.64 -6.00 9.63
CA LYS A 135 -6.91 -7.21 10.05
C LYS A 135 -6.84 -7.36 11.56
N ALA A 136 -6.74 -6.24 12.29
CA ALA A 136 -6.78 -6.20 13.75
C ALA A 136 -8.21 -6.29 14.34
N GLU A 137 -9.21 -6.66 13.52
CA GLU A 137 -10.62 -6.80 13.91
C GLU A 137 -11.27 -5.50 14.40
N GLY A 138 -10.63 -4.36 14.09
CA GLY A 138 -11.14 -3.03 14.38
C GLY A 138 -10.90 -2.56 15.81
N PHE A 139 -11.71 -1.58 16.20
CA PHE A 139 -11.57 -0.84 17.46
C PHE A 139 -12.17 -1.57 18.64
N THR A 140 -11.61 -1.36 19.83
CA THR A 140 -12.31 -1.63 21.10
C THR A 140 -13.26 -0.48 21.45
N GLU A 141 -14.11 -0.65 22.46
CA GLU A 141 -14.96 0.42 22.96
C GLU A 141 -14.17 1.59 23.57
N LYS A 142 -12.96 1.31 24.03
CA LYS A 142 -12.06 2.30 24.64
C LYS A 142 -11.21 3.06 23.63
N SER A 143 -11.22 2.67 22.36
CA SER A 143 -10.34 3.25 21.34
C SER A 143 -10.66 4.71 21.05
N ALA A 144 -9.65 5.56 21.13
CA ALA A 144 -9.72 6.96 20.73
C ALA A 144 -9.49 7.13 19.24
N LYS A 145 -10.52 6.97 18.42
CA LYS A 145 -10.47 7.00 16.93
C LYS A 145 -9.90 8.30 16.33
N ARG A 146 -9.74 9.35 17.14
CA ARG A 146 -9.09 10.61 16.75
C ARG A 146 -7.60 10.66 17.08
N ASN A 147 -7.11 9.71 17.88
CA ASN A 147 -5.77 9.68 18.43
C ASN A 147 -5.11 8.34 18.10
N ILE A 148 -4.95 8.08 16.82
CA ILE A 148 -4.16 6.97 16.31
C ILE A 148 -2.80 7.52 15.92
N PHE A 149 -1.75 6.87 16.31
CA PHE A 149 -0.40 7.29 16.02
C PHE A 149 0.24 6.33 15.03
N LEU A 150 0.74 6.87 13.93
CA LEU A 150 1.57 6.16 12.98
C LEU A 150 3.04 6.48 13.29
N VAL A 151 3.80 5.45 13.56
CA VAL A 151 5.25 5.51 13.75
C VAL A 151 5.89 4.80 12.57
N ARG A 152 6.69 5.54 11.80
CA ARG A 152 7.41 4.99 10.66
C ARG A 152 8.60 4.15 11.10
N ALA A 153 8.81 3.01 10.45
CA ALA A 153 9.97 2.17 10.70
C ALA A 153 11.28 2.96 10.50
N GLY A 154 12.19 2.87 11.47
CA GLY A 154 13.48 3.58 11.40
C GLY A 154 13.42 5.10 11.57
N SER A 155 12.24 5.67 11.88
CA SER A 155 12.05 7.09 12.14
C SER A 155 11.64 7.35 13.58
N THR A 156 11.98 8.51 14.10
CA THR A 156 11.47 9.03 15.38
C THR A 156 10.22 9.90 15.19
N GLU A 157 9.78 10.08 13.95
CA GLU A 157 8.60 10.87 13.64
C GLU A 157 7.33 10.10 13.94
N VAL A 158 6.41 10.76 14.63
CA VAL A 158 5.10 10.23 14.99
C VAL A 158 4.02 11.09 14.36
N GLN A 159 3.21 10.47 13.52
CA GLN A 159 2.11 11.16 12.85
C GLN A 159 0.78 10.80 13.53
N GLN A 160 0.05 11.79 14.00
CA GLN A 160 -1.29 11.59 14.55
C GLN A 160 -2.32 11.52 13.43
N LEU A 161 -3.16 10.49 13.47
CA LEU A 161 -4.23 10.23 12.51
C LEU A 161 -5.60 10.32 13.16
N ASN A 162 -6.56 10.93 12.45
CA ASN A 162 -7.95 11.01 12.86
C ASN A 162 -8.86 10.19 11.94
N ILE A 163 -8.97 8.91 12.21
CA ILE A 163 -9.79 7.99 11.40
C ILE A 163 -11.30 8.26 11.53
N ASN A 164 -11.72 8.99 12.55
CA ASN A 164 -13.12 9.36 12.74
C ASN A 164 -13.65 10.26 11.59
N ASN A 165 -12.78 11.06 10.97
CA ASN A 165 -13.12 11.86 9.80
C ASN A 165 -13.39 10.97 8.58
N TYR A 166 -12.61 9.91 8.39
CA TYR A 166 -12.87 8.92 7.36
C TYR A 166 -14.24 8.25 7.57
N LEU A 167 -14.49 7.77 8.78
CA LEU A 167 -15.72 7.03 9.11
C LEU A 167 -17.00 7.88 8.96
N ARG A 168 -16.90 9.19 9.13
CA ARG A 168 -18.05 10.10 9.08
C ARG A 168 -18.22 10.84 7.75
N LYS A 169 -17.13 11.16 7.07
CA LYS A 169 -17.09 12.06 5.92
C LYS A 169 -16.42 11.46 4.69
N ALA A 170 -15.98 10.20 4.76
CA ALA A 170 -15.16 9.54 3.74
C ALA A 170 -13.85 10.31 3.40
N ASP A 171 -13.31 11.07 4.37
CA ASP A 171 -12.07 11.82 4.23
C ASP A 171 -10.87 10.85 4.21
N GLN A 172 -10.22 10.75 3.06
CA GLN A 172 -9.11 9.82 2.82
C GLN A 172 -7.80 10.26 3.50
N SER A 173 -7.71 11.47 4.04
CA SER A 173 -6.46 12.04 4.56
C SER A 173 -5.79 11.22 5.67
N ALA A 174 -6.56 10.45 6.44
CA ALA A 174 -6.06 9.60 7.50
C ALA A 174 -5.83 8.13 7.06
N ASN A 175 -6.23 7.75 5.85
CA ASN A 175 -6.02 6.41 5.31
C ASN A 175 -4.70 6.33 4.54
N LEU A 176 -3.61 6.61 5.23
CA LEU A 176 -2.26 6.64 4.67
C LEU A 176 -1.79 5.25 4.25
N GLU A 177 -0.87 5.22 3.31
CA GLU A 177 -0.14 4.03 2.93
C GLU A 177 0.87 3.66 4.02
N LEU A 178 0.95 2.36 4.32
CA LEU A 178 1.85 1.77 5.31
C LEU A 178 3.02 1.08 4.61
N HIS A 179 4.19 1.17 5.22
CA HIS A 179 5.41 0.53 4.75
C HIS A 179 5.86 -0.57 5.71
N GLU A 180 6.82 -1.36 5.26
CA GLU A 180 7.40 -2.46 6.04
C GLU A 180 7.91 -1.97 7.40
N GLY A 181 7.43 -2.61 8.47
CA GLY A 181 7.81 -2.31 9.84
C GLY A 181 7.11 -1.11 10.47
N ASP A 182 6.16 -0.45 9.80
CA ASP A 182 5.37 0.63 10.37
C ASP A 182 4.54 0.14 11.56
N CYS A 183 4.37 1.01 12.56
CA CYS A 183 3.56 0.74 13.74
C CYS A 183 2.37 1.69 13.82
N LEU A 184 1.17 1.12 13.90
CA LEU A 184 -0.06 1.84 14.27
C LEU A 184 -0.35 1.62 15.75
N TYR A 185 -0.32 2.68 16.52
CA TYR A 185 -0.65 2.63 17.94
C TYR A 185 -1.98 3.34 18.22
N LEU A 186 -2.94 2.59 18.72
CA LEU A 186 -4.26 3.10 19.10
C LEU A 186 -4.32 3.35 20.59
N THR A 187 -4.67 4.58 20.95
CA THR A 187 -4.77 4.98 22.35
C THR A 187 -6.17 4.76 22.91
N SER A 188 -6.27 4.68 24.24
CA SER A 188 -7.55 4.75 24.91
C SER A 188 -8.07 6.19 24.95
N ASN A 189 -9.33 6.39 25.36
CA ASN A 189 -9.91 7.72 25.59
C ASN A 189 -9.22 8.49 26.72
N HIS A 190 -8.29 7.86 27.44
CA HIS A 190 -7.47 8.49 28.46
C HIS A 190 -6.22 9.14 27.86
N LYS A 191 -5.64 10.12 28.58
CA LYS A 191 -4.46 10.87 28.11
C LYS A 191 -3.31 9.91 27.77
N VAL A 192 -2.78 10.06 26.54
CA VAL A 192 -1.58 9.34 26.10
C VAL A 192 -0.39 9.83 26.93
N ILE A 193 0.32 8.91 27.53
CA ILE A 193 1.63 9.19 28.12
C ILE A 193 2.66 8.75 27.07
N PHE A 194 3.07 9.71 26.23
CA PHE A 194 3.98 9.48 25.10
C PHE A 194 5.25 8.70 25.50
N SER A 195 5.82 9.03 26.66
CA SER A 195 7.03 8.36 27.17
C SER A 195 6.79 6.91 27.58
N LYS A 196 5.56 6.55 28.00
CA LYS A 196 5.24 5.20 28.44
C LYS A 196 4.67 4.34 27.32
N ASP A 197 3.88 4.94 26.46
CA ASP A 197 3.07 4.19 25.48
C ASP A 197 3.73 4.12 24.09
N ILE A 198 4.50 5.13 23.71
CA ILE A 198 5.07 5.25 22.36
C ILE A 198 6.60 5.16 22.34
N MET A 199 7.29 5.76 23.32
CA MET A 199 8.75 5.75 23.39
C MET A 199 9.39 4.35 23.38
N PRO A 200 8.83 3.30 24.03
CA PRO A 200 9.39 1.96 23.96
C PRO A 200 9.50 1.41 22.53
N PHE A 201 8.56 1.77 21.65
CA PHE A 201 8.58 1.36 20.24
C PHE A 201 9.64 2.11 19.43
N LEU A 202 9.82 3.40 19.72
CA LEU A 202 10.83 4.22 19.06
C LEU A 202 12.27 3.81 19.42
N THR A 203 12.47 3.32 20.65
CA THR A 203 13.80 2.94 21.17
C THR A 203 14.15 1.46 20.96
N GLY A 204 13.25 0.67 20.35
CA GLY A 204 13.44 -0.78 20.20
C GLY A 204 13.37 -1.57 21.52
N ALA A 205 13.14 -0.90 22.65
CA ALA A 205 13.11 -1.54 23.97
C ALA A 205 11.91 -2.49 24.14
N TYR A 206 10.86 -2.31 23.33
CA TYR A 206 9.69 -3.18 23.35
C TYR A 206 10.04 -4.62 22.94
N TYR A 207 10.83 -4.79 21.90
CA TYR A 207 11.23 -6.11 21.41
C TYR A 207 12.13 -6.87 22.39
N ILE A 208 12.93 -6.14 23.18
CA ILE A 208 13.83 -6.76 24.18
C ILE A 208 13.06 -7.27 25.41
N ASN A 209 11.95 -6.64 25.78
CA ASN A 209 11.13 -7.06 26.92
C ASN A 209 10.17 -8.21 26.60
N GLU A 210 9.67 -8.30 25.37
CA GLU A 210 8.82 -9.43 24.97
C GLU A 210 9.61 -10.73 24.87
N ILE A 211 10.85 -10.67 24.33
CA ILE A 211 11.76 -11.83 24.28
C ILE A 211 12.19 -12.32 25.68
N LYS A 212 12.20 -11.44 26.69
CA LYS A 212 12.59 -11.80 28.07
C LYS A 212 11.45 -12.40 28.90
N ASN A 213 10.21 -12.25 28.49
CA ASN A 213 9.04 -12.75 29.25
C ASN A 213 8.50 -14.07 28.72
N ASP A 214 9.06 -14.60 27.61
CA ASP A 214 8.75 -15.91 27.05
C ASP A 214 9.73 -17.05 27.47
N ASP A 215 10.65 -16.76 28.40
CA ASP A 215 11.48 -17.71 29.15
C ASP A 215 10.94 -17.82 30.61
#